data_5331ed533d4d512871d16c03e1d4791f
#
_entry.id   5331ed533d4d512871d16c03e1d4791f
#
_cell.length_a   1.000
_cell.length_b   1.000
_cell.length_c   1.000
_cell.angle_alpha   90.00
_cell.angle_beta   90.00
_cell.angle_gamma   90.00
#
_symmetry.space_group_name_H-M   'P 1'
#
loop_
_entity.id
_entity.type
_entity.pdbx_description
1 polymer ?
#
loop_
_entity_poly.entity_id
_entity_poly.type
_entity_poly.pdbx_seq_one_letter_code
_entity_poly.pdbx_strand_id
1 'polypeptide(L)'
;MLTAISVSYDPYNRGDSLFMISAIPSDDVSLDEAQKAIEKEMNLFKTELVNQAELDRVKNNFVSNLIYSQDDIGGQANMIGNLEVNGLSFRLMDELPKHYDKVTPQDLQRIANIYFVKANLSSLYLMPESTKE
;
A
#
# COMPACT_ATOMS: atom_id res chain seq x y z
N MET A 1 13.71 15.33 -6.40
CA MET A 1 12.48 14.73 -5.87
C MET A 1 12.48 13.22 -6.11
N LEU A 2 11.34 12.48 -6.15
CA LEU A 2 11.37 11.05 -6.46
C LEU A 2 11.10 10.81 -7.95
N THR A 3 11.86 9.91 -8.58
CA THR A 3 11.65 9.50 -9.98
C THR A 3 10.55 8.45 -10.06
N ALA A 4 10.47 7.58 -9.05
CA ALA A 4 9.42 6.58 -8.91
C ALA A 4 9.11 6.33 -7.45
N ILE A 5 7.86 5.99 -7.17
CA ILE A 5 7.41 5.51 -5.87
C ILE A 5 6.35 4.42 -6.08
N SER A 6 6.42 3.37 -5.29
CA SER A 6 5.40 2.34 -5.24
C SER A 6 5.07 1.99 -3.79
N VAL A 7 3.82 1.65 -3.56
CA VAL A 7 3.33 1.20 -2.25
C VAL A 7 2.66 -0.14 -2.44
N SER A 8 2.96 -1.08 -1.57
CA SER A 8 2.37 -2.42 -1.61
C SER A 8 2.04 -2.92 -0.20
N TYR A 9 0.98 -3.68 -0.12
CA TYR A 9 0.55 -4.42 1.06
C TYR A 9 -0.24 -5.64 0.60
N ASP A 10 0.10 -6.81 1.12
CA ASP A 10 -0.67 -8.03 0.88
C ASP A 10 -1.52 -8.35 2.10
N PRO A 11 -2.86 -8.18 2.01
CA PRO A 11 -3.78 -8.44 3.12
C PRO A 11 -4.13 -9.93 3.29
N TYR A 12 -3.70 -10.81 2.38
CA TYR A 12 -4.14 -12.21 2.33
C TYR A 12 -3.05 -13.21 2.73
N ASN A 13 -2.08 -12.79 3.51
CA ASN A 13 -1.01 -13.65 4.01
C ASN A 13 -1.41 -14.42 5.27
N ARG A 14 -0.83 -15.62 5.44
CA ARG A 14 -0.80 -16.33 6.72
C ARG A 14 0.22 -15.67 7.66
N GLY A 15 -0.24 -14.90 8.62
CA GLY A 15 0.60 -14.19 9.58
C GLY A 15 0.78 -12.72 9.19
N ASP A 16 1.80 -12.10 9.77
CA ASP A 16 2.05 -10.67 9.60
C ASP A 16 2.50 -10.34 8.18
N SER A 17 1.98 -9.24 7.63
CA SER A 17 2.34 -8.73 6.33
C SER A 17 3.05 -7.38 6.45
N LEU A 18 3.87 -7.05 5.44
CA LEU A 18 4.60 -5.78 5.40
C LEU A 18 3.86 -4.76 4.54
N PHE A 19 3.67 -3.57 5.11
CA PHE A 19 3.36 -2.39 4.31
C PHE A 19 4.67 -1.81 3.79
N MET A 20 4.90 -1.88 2.49
CA MET A 20 6.16 -1.56 1.87
C MET A 20 6.04 -0.32 0.98
N ILE A 21 6.95 0.61 1.16
CA ILE A 21 7.14 1.75 0.27
C ILE A 21 8.51 1.60 -0.38
N SER A 22 8.54 1.52 -1.72
CA SER A 22 9.76 1.57 -2.50
C SER A 22 9.83 2.86 -3.28
N ALA A 23 10.96 3.56 -3.21
CA ALA A 23 11.13 4.84 -3.88
C ALA A 23 12.52 4.92 -4.53
N ILE A 24 12.56 5.58 -5.69
CA ILE A 24 13.79 5.91 -6.40
C ILE A 24 13.93 7.43 -6.39
N PRO A 25 14.92 7.99 -5.69
CA PRO A 25 15.18 9.43 -5.74
C PRO A 25 15.71 9.85 -7.12
N SER A 26 15.54 11.11 -7.48
CA SER A 26 16.23 11.71 -8.62
C SER A 26 17.71 11.97 -8.28
N ASP A 27 18.56 12.11 -9.28
CA ASP A 27 20.03 12.21 -9.14
C ASP A 27 20.50 13.37 -8.23
N ASP A 28 19.66 14.39 -8.08
CA ASP A 28 19.90 15.58 -7.28
C ASP A 28 19.36 15.47 -5.82
N VAL A 29 18.78 14.32 -5.43
CA VAL A 29 18.16 14.12 -4.11
C VAL A 29 18.85 12.99 -3.37
N SER A 30 19.32 13.29 -2.17
CA SER A 30 19.92 12.29 -1.30
C SER A 30 18.88 11.30 -0.77
N LEU A 31 19.33 10.09 -0.40
CA LEU A 31 18.47 9.08 0.23
C LEU A 31 17.82 9.58 1.52
N ASP A 32 18.56 10.39 2.30
CA ASP A 32 18.05 10.97 3.54
C ASP A 32 16.93 11.98 3.30
N GLU A 33 17.05 12.82 2.26
CA GLU A 33 15.98 13.75 1.86
C GLU A 33 14.76 13.02 1.36
N ALA A 34 14.95 11.97 0.55
CA ALA A 34 13.86 11.13 0.06
C ALA A 34 13.11 10.44 1.21
N GLN A 35 13.85 9.87 2.17
CA GLN A 35 13.24 9.26 3.36
C GLN A 35 12.44 10.27 4.16
N LYS A 36 13.01 11.46 4.46
CA LYS A 36 12.32 12.50 5.21
C LYS A 36 11.04 12.97 4.51
N ALA A 37 11.05 13.04 3.18
CA ALA A 37 9.86 13.39 2.42
C ALA A 37 8.76 12.32 2.58
N ILE A 38 9.11 11.04 2.49
CA ILE A 38 8.16 9.93 2.70
C ILE A 38 7.64 9.95 4.14
N GLU A 39 8.52 10.08 5.13
CA GLU A 39 8.12 10.13 6.55
C GLU A 39 7.20 11.32 6.83
N LYS A 40 7.42 12.46 6.19
CA LYS A 40 6.54 13.62 6.30
C LYS A 40 5.13 13.30 5.79
N GLU A 41 5.01 12.73 4.58
CA GLU A 41 3.72 12.33 4.02
C GLU A 41 3.01 11.28 4.90
N MET A 42 3.76 10.28 5.40
CA MET A 42 3.21 9.27 6.32
C MET A 42 2.73 9.89 7.64
N ASN A 43 3.37 10.96 8.12
CA ASN A 43 2.91 11.66 9.30
C ASN A 43 1.63 12.48 9.06
N LEU A 44 1.38 12.97 7.85
CA LEU A 44 0.12 13.65 7.53
C LEU A 44 -1.08 12.72 7.73
N PHE A 45 -0.98 11.45 7.36
CA PHE A 45 -2.04 10.46 7.62
C PHE A 45 -2.37 10.27 9.10
N LYS A 46 -1.44 10.61 10.01
CA LYS A 46 -1.67 10.54 11.46
C LYS A 46 -2.30 11.80 12.04
N THR A 47 -1.99 12.95 11.45
CA THR A 47 -2.35 14.27 12.00
C THR A 47 -3.55 14.89 11.30
N GLU A 48 -3.77 14.53 10.03
CA GLU A 48 -4.81 15.11 9.20
C GLU A 48 -5.75 14.03 8.67
N LEU A 49 -7.00 14.37 8.49
CA LEU A 49 -7.96 13.48 7.81
C LEU A 49 -7.79 13.61 6.30
N VAL A 50 -7.73 12.46 5.62
CA VAL A 50 -7.78 12.43 4.17
C VAL A 50 -9.08 13.05 3.68
N ASN A 51 -9.00 13.82 2.60
CA ASN A 51 -10.18 14.40 1.97
C ASN A 51 -11.13 13.31 1.48
N GLN A 52 -12.43 13.46 1.77
CA GLN A 52 -13.44 12.47 1.39
C GLN A 52 -13.48 12.22 -0.11
N ALA A 53 -13.38 13.24 -0.93
CA ALA A 53 -13.40 13.11 -2.39
C ALA A 53 -12.19 12.31 -2.92
N GLU A 54 -11.02 12.46 -2.29
CA GLU A 54 -9.83 11.67 -2.61
C GLU A 54 -10.01 10.20 -2.21
N LEU A 55 -10.55 9.95 -1.03
CA LEU A 55 -10.86 8.59 -0.58
C LEU A 55 -11.88 7.91 -1.51
N ASP A 56 -12.93 8.61 -1.90
CA ASP A 56 -13.94 8.09 -2.83
C ASP A 56 -13.35 7.78 -4.21
N ARG A 57 -12.46 8.63 -4.70
CA ARG A 57 -11.73 8.39 -5.94
C ARG A 57 -10.89 7.10 -5.88
N VAL A 58 -10.17 6.89 -4.78
CA VAL A 58 -9.35 5.69 -4.58
C VAL A 58 -10.21 4.44 -4.47
N LYS A 59 -11.33 4.50 -3.71
CA LYS A 59 -12.30 3.40 -3.62
C LYS A 59 -12.87 3.01 -4.98
N ASN A 60 -13.30 3.99 -5.77
CA ASN A 60 -13.83 3.76 -7.10
C ASN A 60 -12.80 3.10 -8.03
N ASN A 61 -11.54 3.56 -7.99
CA ASN A 61 -10.47 2.95 -8.76
C ASN A 61 -10.21 1.50 -8.33
N PHE A 62 -10.22 1.22 -7.02
CA PHE A 62 -10.04 -0.13 -6.51
C PHE A 62 -11.17 -1.07 -6.98
N VAL A 63 -12.42 -0.66 -6.82
CA VAL A 63 -13.58 -1.46 -7.27
C VAL A 63 -13.55 -1.70 -8.78
N SER A 64 -13.20 -0.67 -9.56
CA SER A 64 -13.07 -0.80 -11.01
C SER A 64 -11.99 -1.83 -11.38
N ASN A 65 -10.81 -1.75 -10.74
CA ASN A 65 -9.73 -2.72 -10.98
C ASN A 65 -10.13 -4.15 -10.58
N LEU A 66 -10.88 -4.30 -9.48
CA LEU A 66 -11.41 -5.60 -9.06
C LEU A 66 -12.36 -6.18 -10.10
N ILE A 67 -13.26 -5.36 -10.66
CA ILE A 67 -14.18 -5.79 -11.71
C ILE A 67 -13.39 -6.19 -12.97
N TYR A 68 -12.43 -5.38 -13.41
CA TYR A 68 -11.61 -5.72 -14.58
C TYR A 68 -10.78 -6.99 -14.40
N SER A 69 -10.29 -7.25 -13.18
CA SER A 69 -9.54 -8.47 -12.89
C SER A 69 -10.38 -9.74 -13.01
N GLN A 70 -11.71 -9.63 -12.96
CA GLN A 70 -12.62 -10.75 -13.13
C GLN A 70 -12.79 -11.16 -14.61
N ASP A 71 -12.36 -10.36 -15.56
CA ASP A 71 -12.43 -10.71 -16.99
C ASP A 71 -11.29 -11.67 -17.40
N ASP A 72 -10.26 -11.81 -16.58
CA ASP A 72 -9.16 -12.76 -16.81
C ASP A 72 -9.34 -14.03 -15.98
N ILE A 73 -9.53 -15.16 -16.67
CA ILE A 73 -9.69 -16.49 -16.04
C ILE A 73 -8.47 -16.86 -15.19
N GLY A 74 -7.26 -16.52 -15.65
CA GLY A 74 -6.02 -16.75 -14.91
C GLY A 74 -5.95 -15.92 -13.63
N GLY A 75 -6.36 -14.66 -13.70
CA GLY A 75 -6.46 -13.75 -12.58
C GLY A 75 -7.46 -14.23 -11.53
N GLN A 76 -8.65 -14.67 -11.97
CA GLN A 76 -9.66 -15.27 -11.07
C GLN A 76 -9.12 -16.52 -10.37
N ALA A 77 -8.53 -17.45 -11.11
CA ALA A 77 -7.98 -18.68 -10.54
C ALA A 77 -6.88 -18.40 -9.51
N ASN A 78 -5.99 -17.45 -9.80
CA ASN A 78 -4.95 -17.00 -8.87
C ASN A 78 -5.55 -16.41 -7.60
N MET A 79 -6.54 -15.54 -7.72
CA MET A 79 -7.16 -14.89 -6.56
C MET A 79 -7.87 -15.90 -5.67
N ILE A 80 -8.65 -16.82 -6.26
CA ILE A 80 -9.32 -17.91 -5.54
C ILE A 80 -8.28 -18.79 -4.85
N GLY A 81 -7.26 -19.23 -5.59
CA GLY A 81 -6.20 -20.07 -5.05
C GLY A 81 -5.44 -19.41 -3.90
N ASN A 82 -5.12 -18.12 -4.03
CA ASN A 82 -4.44 -17.36 -2.98
C ASN A 82 -5.29 -17.24 -1.71
N LEU A 83 -6.57 -16.93 -1.82
CA LEU A 83 -7.46 -16.86 -0.67
C LEU A 83 -7.58 -18.22 0.03
N GLU A 84 -7.89 -19.28 -0.70
CA GLU A 84 -8.11 -20.62 -0.14
C GLU A 84 -6.83 -21.20 0.51
N VAL A 85 -5.66 -21.02 -0.10
CA VAL A 85 -4.37 -21.46 0.48
C VAL A 85 -4.06 -20.74 1.79
N ASN A 86 -4.49 -19.48 1.91
CA ASN A 86 -4.32 -18.70 3.13
C ASN A 86 -5.45 -18.93 4.16
N GLY A 87 -6.39 -19.83 3.88
CA GLY A 87 -7.48 -20.19 4.80
C GLY A 87 -8.63 -19.18 4.78
N LEU A 88 -8.69 -18.35 3.74
CA LEU A 88 -9.78 -17.40 3.50
C LEU A 88 -10.73 -17.96 2.45
N SER A 89 -12.03 -17.70 2.61
CA SER A 89 -13.01 -18.12 1.60
C SER A 89 -12.91 -17.24 0.35
N PHE A 90 -12.95 -17.86 -0.82
CA PHE A 90 -13.04 -17.13 -2.10
C PHE A 90 -14.24 -16.18 -2.18
N ARG A 91 -15.31 -16.41 -1.41
CA ARG A 91 -16.48 -15.53 -1.33
C ARG A 91 -16.16 -14.14 -0.82
N LEU A 92 -14.99 -13.97 -0.17
CA LEU A 92 -14.49 -12.67 0.23
C LEU A 92 -14.37 -11.70 -0.97
N MET A 93 -14.10 -12.23 -2.18
CA MET A 93 -14.03 -11.42 -3.40
C MET A 93 -15.31 -10.63 -3.65
N ASP A 94 -16.48 -11.26 -3.43
CA ASP A 94 -17.78 -10.63 -3.65
C ASP A 94 -18.12 -9.60 -2.55
N GLU A 95 -17.49 -9.73 -1.39
CA GLU A 95 -17.72 -8.87 -0.23
C GLU A 95 -16.77 -7.68 -0.19
N LEU A 96 -15.61 -7.77 -0.84
CA LEU A 96 -14.58 -6.72 -0.82
C LEU A 96 -15.12 -5.32 -1.17
N PRO A 97 -15.92 -5.11 -2.24
CA PRO A 97 -16.45 -3.78 -2.54
C PRO A 97 -17.22 -3.17 -1.37
N LYS A 98 -18.05 -3.99 -0.69
CA LYS A 98 -18.84 -3.54 0.47
C LYS A 98 -17.98 -3.23 1.69
N HIS A 99 -16.85 -3.92 1.85
CA HIS A 99 -15.90 -3.64 2.93
C HIS A 99 -15.16 -2.33 2.67
N TYR A 100 -14.69 -2.11 1.45
CA TYR A 100 -13.99 -0.87 1.07
C TYR A 100 -14.93 0.35 1.15
N ASP A 101 -16.20 0.19 0.79
CA ASP A 101 -17.19 1.27 0.85
C ASP A 101 -17.34 1.84 2.27
N LYS A 102 -17.24 0.99 3.28
CA LYS A 102 -17.36 1.38 4.70
C LYS A 102 -16.14 2.09 5.28
N VAL A 103 -15.00 2.07 4.62
CA VAL A 103 -13.77 2.71 5.12
C VAL A 103 -13.95 4.23 5.17
N THR A 104 -13.56 4.82 6.28
CA THR A 104 -13.67 6.26 6.53
C THR A 104 -12.29 6.93 6.63
N PRO A 105 -12.17 8.25 6.45
CA PRO A 105 -10.93 8.97 6.73
C PRO A 105 -10.40 8.74 8.15
N GLN A 106 -11.31 8.60 9.12
CA GLN A 106 -10.96 8.32 10.51
C GLN A 106 -10.33 6.92 10.68
N ASP A 107 -10.78 5.94 9.91
CA ASP A 107 -10.17 4.60 9.92
C ASP A 107 -8.74 4.64 9.40
N LEU A 108 -8.47 5.38 8.32
CA LEU A 108 -7.13 5.57 7.80
C LEU A 108 -6.21 6.23 8.83
N GLN A 109 -6.66 7.31 9.48
CA GLN A 109 -5.90 7.99 10.52
C GLN A 109 -5.64 7.07 11.71
N ARG A 110 -6.64 6.31 12.16
CA ARG A 110 -6.50 5.35 13.25
C ARG A 110 -5.46 4.29 12.94
N ILE A 111 -5.51 3.68 11.76
CA ILE A 111 -4.56 2.66 11.33
C ILE A 111 -3.16 3.25 11.20
N ALA A 112 -3.01 4.45 10.62
CA ALA A 112 -1.72 5.12 10.53
C ALA A 112 -1.07 5.34 11.89
N ASN A 113 -1.86 5.74 12.90
CA ASN A 113 -1.36 5.94 14.27
C ASN A 113 -0.94 4.63 14.95
N ILE A 114 -1.59 3.50 14.63
CA ILE A 114 -1.26 2.20 15.21
C ILE A 114 0.00 1.61 14.57
N TYR A 115 0.09 1.62 13.24
CA TYR A 115 1.09 0.83 12.53
C TYR A 115 2.30 1.63 12.04
N PHE A 116 2.14 2.91 11.67
CA PHE A 116 3.25 3.71 11.15
C PHE A 116 4.06 4.38 12.28
N VAL A 117 4.57 3.58 13.20
CA VAL A 117 5.40 4.01 14.32
C VAL A 117 6.85 3.61 14.10
N LYS A 118 7.79 4.37 14.65
CA LYS A 118 9.23 4.11 14.48
C LYS A 118 9.66 2.70 14.91
N ALA A 119 9.00 2.14 15.91
CA ALA A 119 9.29 0.79 16.38
C ALA A 119 9.00 -0.31 15.33
N ASN A 120 8.11 -0.03 14.36
CA ASN A 120 7.72 -0.93 13.30
C ASN A 120 8.40 -0.62 11.96
N LEU A 121 9.27 0.41 11.92
CA LEU A 121 9.92 0.86 10.69
C LEU A 121 11.25 0.15 10.49
N SER A 122 11.42 -0.44 9.31
CA SER A 122 12.71 -0.87 8.79
C SER A 122 13.00 -0.13 7.50
N SER A 123 14.20 0.44 7.37
CA SER A 123 14.64 1.13 6.15
C SER A 123 15.81 0.39 5.53
N LEU A 124 15.74 0.18 4.22
CA LEU A 124 16.80 -0.44 3.44
C LEU A 124 17.20 0.50 2.31
N TYR A 125 18.50 0.67 2.12
CA TYR A 125 19.07 1.51 1.07
C TYR A 125 19.91 0.66 0.12
N LEU A 126 19.65 0.81 -1.17
CA LEU A 126 20.47 0.25 -2.23
C LEU A 126 21.30 1.38 -2.83
N MET A 127 22.61 1.29 -2.68
CA MET A 127 23.55 2.24 -3.26
C MET A 127 24.24 1.61 -4.47
N PRO A 128 24.47 2.36 -5.56
CA PRO A 128 25.31 1.87 -6.63
C PRO A 128 26.71 1.60 -6.11
N GLU A 129 27.34 0.53 -6.60
CA GLU A 129 28.72 0.24 -6.28
C GLU A 129 29.61 1.37 -6.84
N SER A 130 30.44 1.98 -5.99
CA SER A 130 31.36 3.02 -6.45
C SER A 130 32.34 2.38 -7.43
N THR A 131 32.21 2.69 -8.70
CA THR A 131 33.21 2.35 -9.71
C THR A 131 34.50 3.01 -9.26
N LYS A 132 35.47 2.22 -8.77
CA LYS A 132 36.85 2.69 -8.60
C LYS A 132 37.42 2.87 -10.00
N GLU A 133 37.51 4.12 -10.47
CA GLU A 133 38.41 4.49 -11.54
C GLU A 133 39.86 4.34 -11.10
#